data_1e000e6c0c57ebc140961890e29ac4c4
#
_entry.id   1e000e6c0c57ebc140961890e29ac4c4
#
_cell.length_a   1.000
_cell.length_b   1.000
_cell.length_c   1.000
_cell.angle_alpha   90.00
_cell.angle_beta   90.00
_cell.angle_gamma   90.00
#
_symmetry.space_group_name_H-M   'P 1'
#
loop_
_entity.id
_entity.type
_entity.pdbx_description
1 polymer ?
#
loop_
_entity_poly.entity_id
_entity_poly.type
_entity_poly.pdbx_seq_one_letter_code
_entity_poly.pdbx_strand_id
1 'polypeptide(L)'
;MIERVSLFTKKRDFLLFSLISLCVFLLSIFIEYKNYQEFTRFDSVLVETTVLRQYTKTKKKRTYQVLKLKSEDGIIFYTTAKKTLEDVRDKKLKLEIWPKELNFYAYLSSFYAYNKILSIEDINGTKQSLNAFISSSHENKNIANIYQALYTAENVDQNTQNAFSNLGVSHIVAISGFHLGILSALLYFLLKPIYAFAQDRFFPYRNSKVDIFIIVAAVLFTYMLFLDSPPSLVRSFGMFVVGFILYDRGLEIFSMQTLLITILLLLAFFPRLCFSLGFWLSAGGVFYIFLFLIHFKNLNLFLQMLGISVLVYLYMLPVALYIFQNFSIYHPFSILLSILFTPFYPLSILLHITGFGDFFDTFLAWLMMLGENGAKVNLNLYLFMIHVTLSFAAIWSRAAMWALTLFCSSIFIYAMYQVA
;
A
#
# COMPACT_ATOMS: atom_id res chain seq x y z
N MET A 1 11.88 22.86 -23.48
CA MET A 1 11.28 22.32 -22.24
C MET A 1 10.72 23.50 -21.47
N ILE A 2 9.42 23.54 -21.20
CA ILE A 2 8.83 24.59 -20.36
C ILE A 2 9.38 24.36 -18.96
N GLU A 3 10.06 25.34 -18.35
CA GLU A 3 10.49 25.26 -16.96
C GLU A 3 9.23 25.12 -16.09
N ARG A 4 9.18 24.00 -15.35
CA ARG A 4 8.07 23.76 -14.42
C ARG A 4 8.25 24.62 -13.19
N VAL A 5 7.21 25.32 -12.80
CA VAL A 5 7.20 26.23 -11.68
C VAL A 5 6.96 25.46 -10.38
N SER A 6 7.67 25.84 -9.31
CA SER A 6 7.40 25.33 -7.95
C SER A 6 5.98 25.70 -7.53
N LEU A 7 5.29 24.78 -6.84
CA LEU A 7 3.87 24.94 -6.48
C LEU A 7 3.62 26.19 -5.61
N PHE A 8 4.53 26.49 -4.70
CA PHE A 8 4.48 27.71 -3.89
C PHE A 8 5.73 28.58 -4.13
N THR A 9 5.53 29.72 -4.72
CA THR A 9 6.57 30.74 -4.88
C THR A 9 6.70 31.62 -3.64
N LYS A 10 5.62 31.77 -2.87
CA LYS A 10 5.58 32.59 -1.65
C LYS A 10 5.34 31.74 -0.40
N LYS A 11 6.12 31.97 0.65
CA LYS A 11 5.94 31.30 1.96
C LYS A 11 4.53 31.49 2.54
N ARG A 12 3.92 32.66 2.28
CA ARG A 12 2.56 32.98 2.75
C ARG A 12 1.51 32.01 2.17
N ASP A 13 1.61 31.69 0.89
CA ASP A 13 0.64 30.83 0.22
C ASP A 13 0.75 29.37 0.73
N PHE A 14 1.97 28.91 0.99
CA PHE A 14 2.22 27.64 1.65
C PHE A 14 1.65 27.58 3.07
N LEU A 15 1.85 28.64 3.87
CA LEU A 15 1.30 28.74 5.23
C LEU A 15 -0.23 28.77 5.21
N LEU A 16 -0.83 29.53 4.30
CA LEU A 16 -2.27 29.60 4.14
C LEU A 16 -2.86 28.24 3.76
N PHE A 17 -2.24 27.53 2.80
CA PHE A 17 -2.66 26.19 2.43
C PHE A 17 -2.54 25.22 3.60
N SER A 18 -1.44 25.25 4.35
CA SER A 18 -1.24 24.40 5.53
C SER A 18 -2.27 24.67 6.61
N LEU A 19 -2.62 25.95 6.82
CA LEU A 19 -3.66 26.36 7.77
C LEU A 19 -5.04 25.84 7.35
N ILE A 20 -5.40 26.00 6.07
CA ILE A 20 -6.67 25.47 5.54
C ILE A 20 -6.72 23.96 5.70
N SER A 21 -5.64 23.24 5.34
CA SER A 21 -5.56 21.79 5.50
C SER A 21 -5.69 21.36 6.95
N LEU A 22 -5.11 22.12 7.89
CA LEU A 22 -5.26 21.89 9.33
C LEU A 22 -6.71 22.10 9.79
N CYS A 23 -7.38 23.16 9.31
CA CYS A 23 -8.79 23.40 9.63
C CYS A 23 -9.69 22.25 9.13
N VAL A 24 -9.46 21.78 7.89
CA VAL A 24 -10.19 20.62 7.33
C VAL A 24 -9.91 19.37 8.14
N PHE A 25 -8.64 19.13 8.53
CA PHE A 25 -8.27 18.00 9.38
C PHE A 25 -8.97 18.01 10.72
N LEU A 26 -9.01 19.18 11.39
CA LEU A 26 -9.71 19.33 12.67
C LEU A 26 -11.22 19.11 12.53
N LEU A 27 -11.81 19.57 11.44
CA LEU A 27 -13.22 19.31 11.13
C LEU A 27 -13.48 17.81 10.92
N SER A 28 -12.61 17.13 10.17
CA SER A 28 -12.70 15.70 9.93
C SER A 28 -12.54 14.89 11.21
N ILE A 29 -11.60 15.27 12.08
CA ILE A 29 -11.42 14.67 13.42
C ILE A 29 -12.67 14.90 14.29
N PHE A 30 -13.28 16.07 14.20
CA PHE A 30 -14.50 16.37 14.96
C PHE A 30 -15.69 15.51 14.49
N ILE A 31 -15.81 15.27 13.18
CA ILE A 31 -16.82 14.35 12.62
C ILE A 31 -16.57 12.92 13.14
N GLU A 32 -15.32 12.45 13.08
CA GLU A 32 -14.95 11.14 13.60
C GLU A 32 -15.20 11.02 15.11
N TYR A 33 -15.03 12.11 15.86
CA TYR A 33 -15.33 12.11 17.30
C TYR A 33 -16.83 12.00 17.57
N LYS A 34 -17.69 12.63 16.76
CA LYS A 34 -19.14 12.43 16.84
C LYS A 34 -19.54 10.99 16.52
N ASN A 35 -18.99 10.42 15.46
CA ASN A 35 -19.25 9.02 15.11
C ASN A 35 -18.78 8.07 16.22
N TYR A 36 -17.66 8.38 16.88
CA TYR A 36 -17.20 7.65 18.07
C TYR A 36 -18.18 7.73 19.22
N GLN A 37 -18.71 8.92 19.51
CA GLN A 37 -19.72 9.09 20.57
C GLN A 37 -21.00 8.30 20.28
N GLU A 38 -21.46 8.28 19.04
CA GLU A 38 -22.63 7.47 18.63
C GLU A 38 -22.33 5.98 18.76
N PHE A 39 -21.15 5.54 18.31
CA PHE A 39 -20.72 4.14 18.39
C PHE A 39 -20.60 3.64 19.83
N THR A 40 -20.21 4.49 20.77
CA THR A 40 -20.04 4.13 22.19
C THR A 40 -21.25 4.48 23.07
N ARG A 41 -22.35 4.90 22.45
CA ARG A 41 -23.56 5.32 23.17
C ARG A 41 -24.26 4.16 23.88
N PHE A 42 -24.18 2.97 23.33
CA PHE A 42 -24.80 1.76 23.86
C PHE A 42 -23.73 0.75 24.29
N ASP A 43 -24.07 -0.11 25.25
CA ASP A 43 -23.15 -1.16 25.73
C ASP A 43 -22.85 -2.21 24.66
N SER A 44 -23.80 -2.45 23.74
CA SER A 44 -23.59 -3.33 22.58
C SER A 44 -24.00 -2.62 21.29
N VAL A 45 -23.31 -2.97 20.20
CA VAL A 45 -23.55 -2.42 18.86
C VAL A 45 -23.67 -3.57 17.86
N LEU A 46 -24.71 -3.51 17.03
CA LEU A 46 -24.86 -4.40 15.89
C LEU A 46 -24.03 -3.86 14.72
N VAL A 47 -23.13 -4.67 14.20
CA VAL A 47 -22.22 -4.26 13.12
C VAL A 47 -22.22 -5.32 12.01
N GLU A 48 -22.38 -4.88 10.79
CA GLU A 48 -22.12 -5.69 9.62
C GLU A 48 -20.65 -5.51 9.20
N THR A 49 -19.95 -6.61 9.05
CA THR A 49 -18.50 -6.59 8.87
C THR A 49 -18.06 -7.59 7.81
N THR A 50 -16.95 -7.26 7.14
CA THR A 50 -16.24 -8.21 6.28
C THR A 50 -15.00 -8.73 7.01
N VAL A 51 -14.74 -10.03 6.92
CA VAL A 51 -13.58 -10.66 7.54
C VAL A 51 -12.35 -10.41 6.67
N LEU A 52 -11.49 -9.51 7.11
CA LEU A 52 -10.23 -9.22 6.41
C LEU A 52 -9.18 -10.31 6.63
N ARG A 53 -9.14 -10.91 7.82
CA ARG A 53 -8.11 -11.88 8.19
C ARG A 53 -8.60 -12.82 9.26
N GLN A 54 -8.23 -14.09 9.13
CA GLN A 54 -8.48 -15.13 10.10
C GLN A 54 -7.18 -15.91 10.34
N TYR A 55 -6.79 -16.05 11.60
CA TYR A 55 -5.60 -16.81 11.97
C TYR A 55 -5.73 -17.41 13.36
N THR A 56 -5.03 -18.52 13.58
CA THR A 56 -5.04 -19.23 14.85
C THR A 56 -3.95 -18.68 15.78
N LYS A 57 -4.29 -18.43 17.04
CA LYS A 57 -3.37 -18.01 18.09
C LYS A 57 -3.48 -18.93 19.28
N THR A 58 -2.32 -19.33 19.85
CA THR A 58 -2.25 -20.11 21.07
C THR A 58 -1.70 -19.26 22.19
N LYS A 59 -2.45 -19.12 23.29
CA LYS A 59 -2.05 -18.40 24.49
C LYS A 59 -2.40 -19.24 25.73
N LYS A 60 -1.43 -19.47 26.62
CA LYS A 60 -1.61 -20.23 27.87
C LYS A 60 -2.36 -21.57 27.64
N LYS A 61 -1.92 -22.39 26.67
CA LYS A 61 -2.53 -23.70 26.31
C LYS A 61 -3.95 -23.63 25.70
N ARG A 62 -4.50 -22.44 25.48
CA ARG A 62 -5.80 -22.28 24.77
C ARG A 62 -5.53 -21.83 23.35
N THR A 63 -6.04 -22.57 22.38
CA THR A 63 -5.98 -22.24 20.96
C THR A 63 -7.33 -21.65 20.55
N TYR A 64 -7.31 -20.48 19.94
CA TYR A 64 -8.50 -19.78 19.46
C TYR A 64 -8.19 -19.08 18.13
N GLN A 65 -9.21 -18.75 17.41
CA GLN A 65 -9.07 -17.97 16.17
C GLN A 65 -9.21 -16.49 16.47
N VAL A 66 -8.41 -15.68 15.78
CA VAL A 66 -8.49 -14.22 15.79
C VAL A 66 -8.99 -13.79 14.42
N LEU A 67 -10.05 -12.98 14.43
CA LEU A 67 -10.63 -12.36 13.25
C LEU A 67 -10.28 -10.88 13.26
N LYS A 68 -9.74 -10.39 12.13
CA LYS A 68 -9.63 -8.97 11.85
C LYS A 68 -10.79 -8.59 10.95
N LEU A 69 -11.60 -7.66 11.40
CA LEU A 69 -12.85 -7.28 10.78
C LEU A 69 -12.83 -5.82 10.36
N LYS A 70 -13.53 -5.51 9.28
CA LYS A 70 -13.80 -4.15 8.81
C LYS A 70 -15.31 -3.96 8.72
N SER A 71 -15.85 -2.97 9.44
CA SER A 71 -17.25 -2.58 9.31
C SER A 71 -17.50 -1.84 7.99
N GLU A 72 -18.75 -1.69 7.60
CA GLU A 72 -19.14 -0.89 6.44
C GLU A 72 -18.71 0.58 6.59
N ASP A 73 -18.68 1.11 7.80
CA ASP A 73 -18.18 2.45 8.14
C ASP A 73 -16.63 2.55 8.13
N GLY A 74 -15.94 1.49 7.73
CA GLY A 74 -14.48 1.45 7.65
C GLY A 74 -13.76 1.29 8.98
N ILE A 75 -14.45 0.98 10.07
CA ILE A 75 -13.86 0.72 11.40
C ILE A 75 -13.19 -0.65 11.38
N ILE A 76 -11.92 -0.69 11.80
CA ILE A 76 -11.15 -1.95 11.89
C ILE A 76 -11.05 -2.37 13.33
N PHE A 77 -11.46 -3.61 13.62
CA PHE A 77 -11.32 -4.17 14.94
C PHE A 77 -10.95 -5.66 14.90
N TYR A 78 -10.48 -6.15 16.02
CA TYR A 78 -10.13 -7.54 16.23
C TYR A 78 -11.13 -8.19 17.18
N THR A 79 -11.40 -9.45 16.92
CA THR A 79 -12.20 -10.26 17.81
C THR A 79 -11.72 -11.70 17.84
N THR A 80 -12.23 -12.50 18.75
CA THR A 80 -11.85 -13.91 18.86
C THR A 80 -13.04 -14.82 18.61
N ALA A 81 -12.77 -15.95 17.99
CA ALA A 81 -13.75 -17.00 17.74
C ALA A 81 -13.23 -18.37 18.24
N LYS A 82 -14.13 -19.34 18.36
CA LYS A 82 -13.80 -20.71 18.73
C LYS A 82 -12.87 -21.34 17.66
N LYS A 83 -11.99 -22.25 18.09
CA LYS A 83 -11.10 -23.00 17.18
C LYS A 83 -11.87 -23.73 16.07
N THR A 84 -13.11 -24.15 16.34
CA THR A 84 -13.98 -24.90 15.43
C THR A 84 -14.68 -24.05 14.37
N LEU A 85 -14.48 -22.72 14.37
CA LEU A 85 -15.04 -21.87 13.32
C LEU A 85 -14.37 -22.22 11.99
N GLU A 86 -15.18 -22.51 10.98
CA GLU A 86 -14.71 -22.72 9.61
C GLU A 86 -14.04 -21.47 9.06
N ASP A 87 -13.44 -21.58 7.88
CA ASP A 87 -12.86 -20.45 7.19
C ASP A 87 -13.96 -19.46 6.77
N VAL A 88 -13.94 -18.29 7.40
CA VAL A 88 -14.92 -17.21 7.14
C VAL A 88 -14.25 -16.00 6.48
N ARG A 89 -13.05 -16.15 5.94
CA ARG A 89 -12.39 -15.09 5.18
C ARG A 89 -13.30 -14.65 4.03
N ASP A 90 -13.33 -13.36 3.80
CA ASP A 90 -14.13 -12.70 2.75
C ASP A 90 -15.66 -12.95 2.83
N LYS A 91 -16.15 -13.45 3.99
CA LYS A 91 -17.57 -13.55 4.29
C LYS A 91 -18.05 -12.28 5.03
N LYS A 92 -19.32 -11.96 4.85
CA LYS A 92 -19.99 -10.96 5.68
C LYS A 92 -20.44 -11.59 7.00
N LEU A 93 -20.07 -10.96 8.10
CA LEU A 93 -20.51 -11.34 9.42
C LEU A 93 -21.39 -10.25 10.00
N LYS A 94 -22.58 -10.62 10.48
CA LYS A 94 -23.38 -9.77 11.34
C LYS A 94 -23.08 -10.13 12.78
N LEU A 95 -22.55 -9.15 13.50
CA LEU A 95 -22.04 -9.32 14.85
C LEU A 95 -22.70 -8.35 15.81
N GLU A 96 -22.99 -8.83 17.00
CA GLU A 96 -23.18 -7.97 18.17
C GLU A 96 -21.85 -7.87 18.89
N ILE A 97 -21.35 -6.66 19.07
CA ILE A 97 -20.04 -6.41 19.69
C ILE A 97 -20.21 -5.55 20.94
N TRP A 98 -19.32 -5.78 21.91
CA TRP A 98 -19.22 -5.01 23.16
C TRP A 98 -17.89 -4.28 23.16
N PRO A 99 -17.85 -2.99 22.73
CA PRO A 99 -16.62 -2.18 22.71
C PRO A 99 -16.31 -1.64 24.11
N LYS A 100 -15.97 -2.55 25.05
CA LYS A 100 -15.71 -2.17 26.44
C LYS A 100 -14.45 -1.29 26.51
N GLU A 101 -14.56 -0.14 27.22
CA GLU A 101 -13.45 0.80 27.48
C GLU A 101 -12.76 1.33 26.21
N LEU A 102 -13.56 1.46 25.12
CA LEU A 102 -13.03 1.97 23.85
C LEU A 102 -12.69 3.46 23.99
N ASN A 103 -11.42 3.81 23.83
CA ASN A 103 -11.03 5.22 23.73
C ASN A 103 -10.98 5.68 22.25
N PHE A 104 -11.04 6.99 22.04
CA PHE A 104 -11.09 7.58 20.71
C PHE A 104 -9.87 7.22 19.83
N TYR A 105 -8.67 7.12 20.43
CA TYR A 105 -7.47 6.68 19.71
C TYR A 105 -7.61 5.25 19.17
N ALA A 106 -8.10 4.33 19.99
CA ALA A 106 -8.33 2.95 19.58
C ALA A 106 -9.42 2.85 18.49
N TYR A 107 -10.47 3.66 18.58
CA TYR A 107 -11.52 3.76 17.57
C TYR A 107 -10.97 4.21 16.20
N LEU A 108 -10.05 5.17 16.17
CA LEU A 108 -9.42 5.64 14.93
C LEU A 108 -8.40 4.66 14.36
N SER A 109 -7.73 3.89 15.20
CA SER A 109 -6.66 2.96 14.79
C SER A 109 -7.17 1.55 14.60
N SER A 110 -7.31 0.81 15.69
CA SER A 110 -7.94 -0.50 15.76
C SER A 110 -8.08 -0.92 17.22
N PHE A 111 -9.12 -1.65 17.55
CA PHE A 111 -9.40 -2.10 18.90
C PHE A 111 -9.77 -3.59 18.95
N TYR A 112 -9.88 -4.14 20.14
CA TYR A 112 -10.41 -5.47 20.37
C TYR A 112 -11.83 -5.34 20.95
N ALA A 113 -12.78 -6.12 20.42
CA ALA A 113 -14.13 -6.22 20.95
C ALA A 113 -14.52 -7.67 21.20
N TYR A 114 -15.28 -7.90 22.27
CA TYR A 114 -16.01 -9.15 22.44
C TYR A 114 -17.13 -9.21 21.42
N ASN A 115 -17.45 -10.40 20.92
CA ASN A 115 -18.47 -10.56 19.91
C ASN A 115 -19.41 -11.73 20.20
N LYS A 116 -20.59 -11.65 19.58
CA LYS A 116 -21.51 -12.75 19.33
C LYS A 116 -21.83 -12.75 17.83
N ILE A 117 -21.46 -13.83 17.13
CA ILE A 117 -21.77 -14.00 15.72
C ILE A 117 -23.26 -14.32 15.63
N LEU A 118 -24.00 -13.51 14.87
CA LEU A 118 -25.44 -13.67 14.66
C LEU A 118 -25.72 -14.40 13.32
N SER A 119 -25.05 -13.97 12.25
CA SER A 119 -25.14 -14.61 10.95
C SER A 119 -23.80 -14.58 10.22
N ILE A 120 -23.61 -15.56 9.34
CA ILE A 120 -22.49 -15.65 8.41
C ILE A 120 -23.11 -15.74 7.03
N GLU A 121 -22.79 -14.79 6.17
CA GLU A 121 -23.31 -14.72 4.82
C GLU A 121 -22.19 -14.84 3.81
N ASP A 122 -22.35 -15.70 2.83
CA ASP A 122 -21.42 -15.78 1.71
C ASP A 122 -21.63 -14.58 0.80
N ILE A 123 -20.56 -13.87 0.49
CA ILE A 123 -20.60 -12.78 -0.46
C ILE A 123 -20.55 -13.39 -1.87
N ASN A 124 -21.73 -13.55 -2.49
CA ASN A 124 -21.80 -13.94 -3.89
C ASN A 124 -21.64 -12.70 -4.77
N GLY A 125 -20.47 -12.51 -5.34
CA GLY A 125 -20.17 -11.34 -6.17
C GLY A 125 -19.12 -11.61 -7.25
N THR A 126 -18.92 -10.64 -8.10
CA THR A 126 -17.94 -10.71 -9.21
C THR A 126 -16.52 -11.02 -8.71
N LYS A 127 -16.17 -10.53 -7.52
CA LYS A 127 -14.87 -10.77 -6.89
C LYS A 127 -14.66 -12.27 -6.58
N GLN A 128 -15.67 -12.93 -6.01
CA GLN A 128 -15.62 -14.36 -5.69
C GLN A 128 -15.56 -15.23 -6.94
N SER A 129 -16.33 -14.85 -7.98
CA SER A 129 -16.26 -15.54 -9.27
C SER A 129 -14.87 -15.44 -9.89
N LEU A 130 -14.24 -14.25 -9.81
CA LEU A 130 -12.87 -14.06 -10.27
C LEU A 130 -11.87 -14.86 -9.44
N ASN A 131 -12.03 -14.89 -8.11
CA ASN A 131 -11.17 -15.68 -7.22
C ASN A 131 -11.31 -17.18 -7.49
N ALA A 132 -12.52 -17.66 -7.77
CA ALA A 132 -12.77 -19.07 -8.17
C ALA A 132 -12.09 -19.38 -9.51
N PHE A 133 -12.18 -18.47 -10.49
CA PHE A 133 -11.49 -18.62 -11.78
C PHE A 133 -9.96 -18.69 -11.59
N ILE A 134 -9.37 -17.78 -10.79
CA ILE A 134 -7.94 -17.82 -10.48
C ILE A 134 -7.58 -19.15 -9.80
N SER A 135 -8.36 -19.58 -8.80
CA SER A 135 -8.10 -20.86 -8.11
C SER A 135 -8.13 -22.07 -9.03
N SER A 136 -8.99 -22.07 -10.05
CA SER A 136 -9.09 -23.18 -11.02
C SER A 136 -7.91 -23.22 -11.99
N SER A 137 -7.16 -22.14 -12.11
CA SER A 137 -5.97 -22.04 -12.99
C SER A 137 -4.69 -22.56 -12.35
N HIS A 138 -4.71 -22.88 -11.04
CA HIS A 138 -3.53 -23.30 -10.28
C HIS A 138 -3.77 -24.56 -9.47
N GLU A 139 -2.82 -25.48 -9.49
CA GLU A 139 -2.86 -26.70 -8.64
C GLU A 139 -2.54 -26.38 -7.17
N ASN A 140 -1.62 -25.42 -6.94
CA ASN A 140 -1.19 -25.05 -5.60
C ASN A 140 -2.01 -23.87 -5.04
N LYS A 141 -2.77 -24.13 -3.96
CA LYS A 141 -3.60 -23.13 -3.29
C LYS A 141 -2.82 -21.90 -2.80
N ASN A 142 -1.57 -22.06 -2.37
CA ASN A 142 -0.77 -20.94 -1.90
C ASN A 142 -0.40 -20.01 -3.06
N ILE A 143 -0.13 -20.57 -4.25
CA ILE A 143 0.14 -19.81 -5.46
C ILE A 143 -1.14 -19.12 -5.94
N ALA A 144 -2.27 -19.82 -5.97
CA ALA A 144 -3.57 -19.21 -6.26
C ALA A 144 -3.84 -18.00 -5.35
N ASN A 145 -3.57 -18.13 -4.04
CA ASN A 145 -3.72 -17.03 -3.07
C ASN A 145 -2.80 -15.84 -3.38
N ILE A 146 -1.60 -16.06 -3.91
CA ILE A 146 -0.70 -14.97 -4.33
C ILE A 146 -1.36 -14.18 -5.48
N TYR A 147 -1.89 -14.85 -6.50
CA TYR A 147 -2.56 -14.17 -7.61
C TYR A 147 -3.87 -13.49 -7.17
N GLN A 148 -4.63 -14.11 -6.28
CA GLN A 148 -5.78 -13.45 -5.66
C GLN A 148 -5.36 -12.19 -4.90
N ALA A 149 -4.26 -12.23 -4.16
CA ALA A 149 -3.74 -11.04 -3.50
C ALA A 149 -3.33 -9.94 -4.50
N LEU A 150 -2.74 -10.33 -5.63
CA LEU A 150 -2.29 -9.40 -6.68
C LEU A 150 -3.44 -8.76 -7.48
N TYR A 151 -4.56 -9.48 -7.69
CA TYR A 151 -5.64 -9.02 -8.57
C TYR A 151 -6.89 -8.56 -7.82
N THR A 152 -7.19 -9.21 -6.68
CA THR A 152 -8.43 -8.97 -5.93
C THR A 152 -8.21 -8.48 -4.50
N ALA A 153 -6.95 -8.16 -4.12
CA ALA A 153 -6.57 -7.70 -2.79
C ALA A 153 -6.86 -8.71 -1.66
N GLU A 154 -6.91 -10.00 -1.99
CA GLU A 154 -7.08 -11.03 -0.98
C GLU A 154 -5.86 -11.13 -0.04
N ASN A 155 -6.11 -11.57 1.18
CA ASN A 155 -5.03 -11.72 2.14
C ASN A 155 -4.33 -13.07 1.95
N VAL A 156 -3.02 -13.04 1.77
CA VAL A 156 -2.21 -14.25 1.77
C VAL A 156 -2.12 -14.87 3.17
N ASP A 157 -1.90 -16.16 3.24
CA ASP A 157 -1.67 -16.87 4.50
C ASP A 157 -0.39 -16.39 5.21
N GLN A 158 -0.26 -16.70 6.51
CA GLN A 158 0.84 -16.19 7.34
C GLN A 158 2.21 -16.70 6.87
N ASN A 159 2.29 -17.94 6.37
CA ASN A 159 3.55 -18.53 5.92
C ASN A 159 4.03 -17.84 4.64
N THR A 160 3.15 -17.67 3.66
CA THR A 160 3.42 -16.92 2.44
C THR A 160 3.80 -15.47 2.74
N GLN A 161 3.09 -14.81 3.67
CA GLN A 161 3.45 -13.46 4.09
C GLN A 161 4.83 -13.38 4.72
N ASN A 162 5.20 -14.34 5.58
CA ASN A 162 6.53 -14.39 6.19
C ASN A 162 7.62 -14.64 5.14
N ALA A 163 7.40 -15.57 4.20
CA ALA A 163 8.34 -15.84 3.13
C ALA A 163 8.63 -14.59 2.29
N PHE A 164 7.59 -13.88 1.85
CA PHE A 164 7.77 -12.63 1.10
C PHE A 164 8.33 -11.49 1.95
N SER A 165 8.07 -11.47 3.26
CA SER A 165 8.69 -10.50 4.17
C SER A 165 10.18 -10.74 4.33
N ASN A 166 10.61 -12.00 4.44
CA ASN A 166 12.02 -12.40 4.49
C ASN A 166 12.77 -12.03 3.21
N LEU A 167 12.10 -12.12 2.05
CA LEU A 167 12.63 -11.69 0.75
C LEU A 167 12.56 -10.17 0.52
N GLY A 168 11.94 -9.40 1.42
CA GLY A 168 11.76 -7.96 1.27
C GLY A 168 10.73 -7.53 0.22
N VAL A 169 9.89 -8.46 -0.27
CA VAL A 169 8.94 -8.22 -1.38
C VAL A 169 7.47 -8.18 -0.94
N SER A 170 7.18 -8.14 0.35
CA SER A 170 5.79 -8.03 0.86
C SER A 170 5.02 -6.84 0.26
N HIS A 171 5.73 -5.76 -0.08
CA HIS A 171 5.15 -4.57 -0.70
C HIS A 171 4.71 -4.79 -2.16
N ILE A 172 5.19 -5.86 -2.82
CA ILE A 172 4.83 -6.24 -4.19
C ILE A 172 3.60 -7.14 -4.19
N VAL A 173 3.48 -8.04 -3.20
CA VAL A 173 2.34 -8.97 -3.13
C VAL A 173 1.07 -8.27 -2.65
N ALA A 174 1.18 -7.33 -1.72
CA ALA A 174 0.04 -6.50 -1.33
C ALA A 174 -0.25 -5.44 -2.40
N ILE A 175 -1.50 -5.34 -2.83
CA ILE A 175 -1.90 -4.30 -3.80
C ILE A 175 -1.48 -2.91 -3.30
N SER A 176 -0.72 -2.22 -4.13
CA SER A 176 -0.04 -0.96 -3.79
C SER A 176 -0.16 0.08 -4.92
N GLY A 177 0.37 1.27 -4.67
CA GLY A 177 0.49 2.31 -5.69
C GLY A 177 1.31 1.91 -6.90
N PHE A 178 2.22 0.98 -6.74
CA PHE A 178 3.01 0.44 -7.86
C PHE A 178 2.13 -0.33 -8.85
N HIS A 179 1.20 -1.16 -8.37
CA HIS A 179 0.20 -1.84 -9.21
C HIS A 179 -0.66 -0.83 -9.98
N LEU A 180 -1.16 0.18 -9.27
CA LEU A 180 -1.97 1.24 -9.88
C LEU A 180 -1.16 2.02 -10.93
N GLY A 181 0.12 2.29 -10.66
CA GLY A 181 1.05 2.91 -11.62
C GLY A 181 1.22 2.07 -12.89
N ILE A 182 1.46 0.77 -12.76
CA ILE A 182 1.59 -0.14 -13.90
C ILE A 182 0.29 -0.21 -14.70
N LEU A 183 -0.86 -0.37 -14.01
CA LEU A 183 -2.17 -0.41 -14.67
C LEU A 183 -2.49 0.91 -15.39
N SER A 184 -2.17 2.07 -14.77
CA SER A 184 -2.38 3.37 -15.41
C SER A 184 -1.53 3.53 -16.67
N ALA A 185 -0.26 3.10 -16.62
CA ALA A 185 0.65 3.14 -17.77
C ALA A 185 0.17 2.19 -18.89
N LEU A 186 -0.26 0.98 -18.55
CA LEU A 186 -0.79 -0.01 -19.47
C LEU A 186 -2.07 0.52 -20.14
N LEU A 187 -3.03 1.02 -19.37
CA LEU A 187 -4.27 1.59 -19.87
C LEU A 187 -3.99 2.80 -20.80
N TYR A 188 -3.09 3.68 -20.39
CA TYR A 188 -2.70 4.82 -21.23
C TYR A 188 -2.08 4.36 -22.54
N PHE A 189 -1.18 3.36 -22.51
CA PHE A 189 -0.54 2.81 -23.70
C PHE A 189 -1.57 2.19 -24.67
N LEU A 190 -2.54 1.45 -24.16
CA LEU A 190 -3.58 0.80 -24.96
C LEU A 190 -4.61 1.83 -25.50
N LEU A 191 -5.00 2.81 -24.68
CA LEU A 191 -6.03 3.79 -25.07
C LEU A 191 -5.50 4.88 -26.02
N LYS A 192 -4.22 5.25 -25.90
CA LYS A 192 -3.65 6.33 -26.69
C LYS A 192 -3.81 6.17 -28.20
N PRO A 193 -3.47 5.04 -28.85
CA PRO A 193 -3.64 4.87 -30.31
C PRO A 193 -5.12 4.84 -30.71
N ILE A 194 -5.97 4.20 -29.90
CA ILE A 194 -7.42 4.12 -30.15
C ILE A 194 -8.05 5.51 -30.07
N TYR A 195 -7.69 6.27 -29.05
CA TYR A 195 -8.18 7.63 -28.84
C TYR A 195 -7.69 8.57 -29.95
N ALA A 196 -6.41 8.47 -30.35
CA ALA A 196 -5.84 9.29 -31.41
C ALA A 196 -6.61 9.09 -32.73
N PHE A 197 -6.90 7.84 -33.13
CA PHE A 197 -7.70 7.52 -34.27
C PHE A 197 -9.13 8.13 -34.22
N ALA A 198 -9.77 8.04 -33.06
CA ALA A 198 -11.09 8.61 -32.83
C ALA A 198 -11.07 10.17 -32.83
N GLN A 199 -10.02 10.75 -32.21
CA GLN A 199 -9.85 12.20 -32.13
C GLN A 199 -9.71 12.84 -33.49
N ASP A 200 -8.83 12.32 -34.35
CA ASP A 200 -8.58 12.86 -35.68
C ASP A 200 -9.87 12.90 -36.55
N ARG A 201 -10.79 11.94 -36.30
CA ARG A 201 -12.02 11.81 -37.10
C ARG A 201 -13.23 12.55 -36.52
N PHE A 202 -13.36 12.57 -35.15
CA PHE A 202 -14.61 13.01 -34.53
C PHE A 202 -14.46 14.27 -33.67
N PHE A 203 -13.28 14.49 -33.04
CA PHE A 203 -13.11 15.59 -32.08
C PHE A 203 -11.70 16.22 -32.08
N PRO A 204 -11.26 16.78 -33.22
CA PRO A 204 -9.89 17.24 -33.43
C PRO A 204 -9.43 18.35 -32.44
N TYR A 205 -10.38 19.07 -31.85
CA TYR A 205 -10.08 20.17 -30.93
C TYR A 205 -9.96 19.76 -29.45
N ARG A 206 -10.23 18.49 -29.11
CA ARG A 206 -10.14 18.03 -27.70
C ARG A 206 -8.70 17.76 -27.28
N ASN A 207 -8.43 17.95 -25.99
CA ASN A 207 -7.14 17.63 -25.41
C ASN A 207 -7.05 16.14 -25.07
N SER A 208 -6.38 15.36 -25.92
CA SER A 208 -6.22 13.92 -25.74
C SER A 208 -5.63 13.52 -24.41
N LYS A 209 -4.73 14.32 -23.83
CA LYS A 209 -4.09 14.01 -22.54
C LYS A 209 -5.12 14.04 -21.40
N VAL A 210 -5.98 15.05 -21.39
CA VAL A 210 -7.04 15.20 -20.37
C VAL A 210 -8.10 14.11 -20.54
N ASP A 211 -8.53 13.86 -21.76
CA ASP A 211 -9.59 12.88 -22.03
C ASP A 211 -9.15 11.45 -21.69
N ILE A 212 -7.95 11.06 -22.11
CA ILE A 212 -7.39 9.74 -21.76
C ILE A 212 -7.20 9.63 -20.25
N PHE A 213 -6.73 10.70 -19.58
CA PHE A 213 -6.60 10.69 -18.14
C PHE A 213 -7.94 10.45 -17.44
N ILE A 214 -9.03 11.14 -17.88
CA ILE A 214 -10.36 10.96 -17.31
C ILE A 214 -10.82 9.51 -17.45
N ILE A 215 -10.62 8.91 -18.64
CA ILE A 215 -10.99 7.50 -18.88
C ILE A 215 -10.18 6.57 -17.96
N VAL A 216 -8.86 6.75 -17.92
CA VAL A 216 -7.98 5.94 -17.06
C VAL A 216 -8.36 6.11 -15.59
N ALA A 217 -8.60 7.35 -15.13
CA ALA A 217 -9.01 7.63 -13.76
C ALA A 217 -10.36 6.97 -13.44
N ALA A 218 -11.34 7.00 -14.34
CA ALA A 218 -12.63 6.32 -14.15
C ALA A 218 -12.47 4.80 -14.03
N VAL A 219 -11.65 4.17 -14.87
CA VAL A 219 -11.37 2.72 -14.81
C VAL A 219 -10.67 2.36 -13.50
N LEU A 220 -9.64 3.11 -13.11
CA LEU A 220 -8.91 2.87 -11.87
C LEU A 220 -9.77 3.11 -10.62
N PHE A 221 -10.65 4.10 -10.67
CA PHE A 221 -11.62 4.36 -9.60
C PHE A 221 -12.61 3.20 -9.45
N THR A 222 -13.17 2.70 -10.57
CA THR A 222 -14.04 1.53 -10.57
C THR A 222 -13.32 0.29 -10.05
N TYR A 223 -12.06 0.07 -10.45
CA TYR A 223 -11.23 -1.01 -9.92
C TYR A 223 -10.97 -0.87 -8.42
N MET A 224 -10.71 0.34 -7.94
CA MET A 224 -10.54 0.61 -6.51
C MET A 224 -11.82 0.28 -5.70
N LEU A 225 -13.00 0.65 -6.21
CA LEU A 225 -14.29 0.31 -5.59
C LEU A 225 -14.53 -1.21 -5.60
N PHE A 226 -14.22 -1.89 -6.71
CA PHE A 226 -14.29 -3.34 -6.84
C PHE A 226 -13.44 -4.07 -5.79
N LEU A 227 -12.33 -3.48 -5.37
CA LEU A 227 -11.43 -4.01 -4.33
C LEU A 227 -11.79 -3.58 -2.90
N ASP A 228 -12.99 -3.06 -2.65
CA ASP A 228 -13.43 -2.54 -1.34
C ASP A 228 -12.56 -1.39 -0.81
N SER A 229 -11.99 -0.61 -1.74
CA SER A 229 -11.21 0.61 -1.46
C SER A 229 -10.11 0.42 -0.42
N PRO A 230 -9.12 -0.45 -0.64
CA PRO A 230 -8.01 -0.62 0.30
C PRO A 230 -7.29 0.72 0.54
N PRO A 231 -6.88 1.06 1.77
CA PRO A 231 -6.25 2.34 2.08
C PRO A 231 -5.00 2.66 1.23
N SER A 232 -4.27 1.63 0.79
CA SER A 232 -3.12 1.76 -0.11
C SER A 232 -3.52 2.26 -1.50
N LEU A 233 -4.65 1.78 -2.05
CA LEU A 233 -5.15 2.21 -3.35
C LEU A 233 -5.80 3.58 -3.30
N VAL A 234 -6.62 3.87 -2.27
CA VAL A 234 -7.23 5.20 -2.08
C VAL A 234 -6.16 6.29 -2.08
N ARG A 235 -5.08 6.07 -1.34
CA ARG A 235 -3.94 6.98 -1.30
C ARG A 235 -3.27 7.13 -2.67
N SER A 236 -2.99 6.01 -3.33
CA SER A 236 -2.28 6.02 -4.61
C SER A 236 -3.13 6.63 -5.71
N PHE A 237 -4.43 6.39 -5.70
CA PHE A 237 -5.37 7.03 -6.60
C PHE A 237 -5.43 8.55 -6.34
N GLY A 238 -5.49 8.98 -5.07
CA GLY A 238 -5.41 10.39 -4.71
C GLY A 238 -4.12 11.05 -5.22
N MET A 239 -2.95 10.39 -5.04
CA MET A 239 -1.67 10.87 -5.58
C MET A 239 -1.67 10.91 -7.11
N PHE A 240 -2.28 9.95 -7.78
CA PHE A 240 -2.42 9.90 -9.24
C PHE A 240 -3.23 11.08 -9.76
N VAL A 241 -4.36 11.39 -9.15
CA VAL A 241 -5.22 12.52 -9.52
C VAL A 241 -4.51 13.86 -9.26
N VAL A 242 -3.94 14.06 -8.07
CA VAL A 242 -3.17 15.27 -7.72
C VAL A 242 -1.99 15.42 -8.66
N GLY A 243 -1.24 14.35 -8.91
CA GLY A 243 -0.10 14.36 -9.83
C GLY A 243 -0.49 14.80 -11.24
N PHE A 244 -1.62 14.34 -11.76
CA PHE A 244 -2.10 14.78 -13.06
C PHE A 244 -2.53 16.24 -13.08
N ILE A 245 -3.25 16.72 -12.06
CA ILE A 245 -3.65 18.14 -11.96
C ILE A 245 -2.42 19.04 -11.96
N LEU A 246 -1.37 18.69 -11.20
CA LEU A 246 -0.12 19.42 -11.18
C LEU A 246 0.59 19.37 -12.54
N TYR A 247 0.59 18.20 -13.19
CA TYR A 247 1.17 18.03 -14.51
C TYR A 247 0.50 18.90 -15.57
N ASP A 248 -0.84 18.91 -15.60
CA ASP A 248 -1.64 19.70 -16.55
C ASP A 248 -1.45 21.20 -16.35
N ARG A 249 -1.24 21.62 -15.09
CA ARG A 249 -0.93 23.02 -14.74
C ARG A 249 0.53 23.41 -14.95
N GLY A 250 1.39 22.53 -15.46
CA GLY A 250 2.81 22.80 -15.67
C GLY A 250 3.64 22.91 -14.38
N LEU A 251 3.14 22.39 -13.26
CA LEU A 251 3.80 22.41 -11.97
C LEU A 251 4.75 21.22 -11.79
N GLU A 252 5.75 21.36 -10.90
CA GLU A 252 6.65 20.27 -10.56
C GLU A 252 5.92 19.19 -9.77
N ILE A 253 5.90 17.96 -10.31
CA ILE A 253 5.28 16.80 -9.65
C ILE A 253 6.26 16.16 -8.66
N PHE A 254 7.52 16.02 -9.06
CA PHE A 254 8.56 15.33 -8.30
C PHE A 254 9.31 16.32 -7.38
N SER A 255 8.63 16.81 -6.35
CA SER A 255 9.21 17.71 -5.36
C SER A 255 8.77 17.35 -3.94
N MET A 256 9.61 17.70 -2.94
CA MET A 256 9.25 17.52 -1.53
C MET A 256 8.02 18.34 -1.14
N GLN A 257 7.79 19.49 -1.79
CA GLN A 257 6.59 20.29 -1.59
C GLN A 257 5.33 19.54 -2.04
N THR A 258 5.36 18.93 -3.22
CA THR A 258 4.25 18.14 -3.75
C THR A 258 3.92 16.96 -2.86
N LEU A 259 4.94 16.25 -2.37
CA LEU A 259 4.76 15.15 -1.42
C LEU A 259 4.07 15.63 -0.13
N LEU A 260 4.59 16.72 0.47
CA LEU A 260 4.04 17.26 1.71
C LEU A 260 2.59 17.71 1.54
N ILE A 261 2.27 18.41 0.45
CA ILE A 261 0.89 18.83 0.14
C ILE A 261 -0.04 17.63 0.00
N THR A 262 0.41 16.62 -0.74
CA THR A 262 -0.39 15.40 -0.93
C THR A 262 -0.64 14.70 0.41
N ILE A 263 0.37 14.60 1.28
CA ILE A 263 0.21 14.05 2.63
C ILE A 263 -0.80 14.88 3.44
N LEU A 264 -0.66 16.22 3.45
CA LEU A 264 -1.55 17.11 4.18
C LEU A 264 -3.00 17.00 3.71
N LEU A 265 -3.22 16.97 2.38
CA LEU A 265 -4.56 16.79 1.81
C LEU A 265 -5.16 15.45 2.19
N LEU A 266 -4.40 14.35 2.03
CA LEU A 266 -4.89 13.02 2.35
C LEU A 266 -5.23 12.88 3.84
N LEU A 267 -4.40 13.41 4.73
CA LEU A 267 -4.68 13.41 6.17
C LEU A 267 -5.86 14.31 6.53
N ALA A 268 -6.02 15.46 5.85
CA ALA A 268 -7.13 16.36 6.08
C ALA A 268 -8.48 15.71 5.78
N PHE A 269 -8.59 14.96 4.69
CA PHE A 269 -9.84 14.28 4.31
C PHE A 269 -10.02 12.89 4.94
N PHE A 270 -8.90 12.19 5.24
CA PHE A 270 -8.90 10.81 5.77
C PHE A 270 -8.05 10.71 7.04
N PRO A 271 -8.49 11.25 8.17
CA PRO A 271 -7.67 11.35 9.39
C PRO A 271 -7.23 9.98 9.93
N ARG A 272 -7.97 8.90 9.67
CA ARG A 272 -7.59 7.52 10.04
C ARG A 272 -6.29 7.07 9.37
N LEU A 273 -5.89 7.67 8.22
CA LEU A 273 -4.61 7.38 7.57
C LEU A 273 -3.40 7.73 8.44
N CYS A 274 -3.55 8.68 9.36
CA CYS A 274 -2.51 9.04 10.34
C CYS A 274 -2.01 7.82 11.14
N PHE A 275 -2.90 6.87 11.41
CA PHE A 275 -2.62 5.64 12.17
C PHE A 275 -2.29 4.43 11.26
N SER A 276 -2.27 4.63 9.95
CA SER A 276 -1.97 3.57 8.99
C SER A 276 -0.47 3.43 8.74
N LEU A 277 0.12 2.33 9.21
CA LEU A 277 1.52 2.00 8.94
C LEU A 277 1.81 1.96 7.43
N GLY A 278 0.91 1.36 6.64
CA GLY A 278 1.05 1.31 5.19
C GLY A 278 1.07 2.68 4.52
N PHE A 279 0.36 3.68 5.09
CA PHE A 279 0.42 5.07 4.62
C PHE A 279 1.82 5.65 4.79
N TRP A 280 2.42 5.54 5.97
CA TRP A 280 3.74 6.09 6.25
C TRP A 280 4.87 5.36 5.51
N LEU A 281 4.78 4.04 5.36
CA LEU A 281 5.75 3.29 4.57
C LEU A 281 5.74 3.71 3.10
N SER A 282 4.56 3.92 2.51
CA SER A 282 4.49 4.37 1.13
C SER A 282 4.92 5.84 0.97
N ALA A 283 4.54 6.72 1.90
CA ALA A 283 5.02 8.11 1.90
C ALA A 283 6.55 8.16 2.02
N GLY A 284 7.13 7.30 2.87
CA GLY A 284 8.57 7.13 3.01
C GLY A 284 9.25 6.66 1.73
N GLY A 285 8.67 5.68 1.04
CA GLY A 285 9.18 5.22 -0.26
C GLY A 285 9.23 6.35 -1.30
N VAL A 286 8.14 7.13 -1.43
CA VAL A 286 8.10 8.30 -2.33
C VAL A 286 9.07 9.39 -1.88
N PHE A 287 9.21 9.60 -0.57
CA PHE A 287 10.20 10.56 -0.01
C PHE A 287 11.61 10.19 -0.46
N TYR A 288 12.03 8.93 -0.39
CA TYR A 288 13.36 8.51 -0.82
C TYR A 288 13.54 8.55 -2.35
N ILE A 289 12.48 8.29 -3.13
CA ILE A 289 12.50 8.52 -4.58
C ILE A 289 12.79 10.00 -4.87
N PHE A 290 12.07 10.91 -4.22
CA PHE A 290 12.27 12.35 -4.44
C PHE A 290 13.62 12.83 -3.92
N LEU A 291 14.08 12.30 -2.79
CA LEU A 291 15.42 12.56 -2.27
C LEU A 291 16.49 12.17 -3.28
N PHE A 292 16.38 11.01 -3.92
CA PHE A 292 17.27 10.57 -4.99
C PHE A 292 17.24 11.56 -6.16
N LEU A 293 16.05 11.93 -6.63
CA LEU A 293 15.89 12.82 -7.79
C LEU A 293 16.43 14.22 -7.53
N ILE A 294 16.38 14.75 -6.30
CA ILE A 294 16.99 16.03 -5.94
C ILE A 294 18.50 16.03 -6.18
N HIS A 295 19.17 14.94 -5.81
CA HIS A 295 20.63 14.87 -5.85
C HIS A 295 21.19 14.31 -7.15
N PHE A 296 20.43 13.49 -7.89
CA PHE A 296 20.90 12.72 -9.04
C PHE A 296 20.07 12.91 -10.33
N LYS A 297 19.37 14.03 -10.47
CA LYS A 297 18.50 14.33 -11.63
C LYS A 297 19.22 14.31 -12.99
N ASN A 298 20.55 14.48 -13.02
CA ASN A 298 21.35 14.58 -14.25
C ASN A 298 21.83 13.22 -14.79
N LEU A 299 21.55 12.12 -14.10
CA LEU A 299 21.88 10.78 -14.59
C LEU A 299 20.97 10.41 -15.78
N ASN A 300 21.44 9.52 -16.65
CA ASN A 300 20.62 8.97 -17.71
C ASN A 300 19.45 8.15 -17.10
N LEU A 301 18.38 7.96 -17.87
CA LEU A 301 17.15 7.32 -17.39
C LEU A 301 17.41 5.91 -16.82
N PHE A 302 18.26 5.12 -17.46
CA PHE A 302 18.58 3.77 -17.00
C PHE A 302 19.27 3.78 -15.62
N LEU A 303 20.28 4.64 -15.44
CA LEU A 303 20.98 4.81 -14.15
C LEU A 303 20.07 5.40 -13.08
N GLN A 304 19.13 6.28 -13.46
CA GLN A 304 18.10 6.76 -12.52
C GLN A 304 17.21 5.63 -12.03
N MET A 305 16.69 4.80 -12.93
CA MET A 305 15.81 3.67 -12.55
C MET A 305 16.54 2.68 -11.64
N LEU A 306 17.75 2.29 -12.00
CA LEU A 306 18.57 1.38 -11.19
C LEU A 306 18.93 2.03 -9.82
N GLY A 307 19.38 3.28 -9.84
CA GLY A 307 19.75 4.03 -8.64
C GLY A 307 18.58 4.23 -7.68
N ILE A 308 17.39 4.54 -8.21
CA ILE A 308 16.17 4.63 -7.39
C ILE A 308 15.90 3.28 -6.71
N SER A 309 15.92 2.17 -7.46
CA SER A 309 15.63 0.85 -6.91
C SER A 309 16.61 0.47 -5.79
N VAL A 310 17.91 0.70 -6.00
CA VAL A 310 18.95 0.35 -5.02
C VAL A 310 18.89 1.27 -3.80
N LEU A 311 18.83 2.60 -4.00
CA LEU A 311 18.87 3.54 -2.86
C LEU A 311 17.57 3.56 -2.06
N VAL A 312 16.41 3.43 -2.71
CA VAL A 312 15.13 3.30 -1.98
C VAL A 312 15.11 2.01 -1.14
N TYR A 313 15.58 0.89 -1.70
CA TYR A 313 15.77 -0.34 -0.94
C TYR A 313 16.65 -0.10 0.30
N LEU A 314 17.83 0.47 0.09
CA LEU A 314 18.81 0.72 1.15
C LEU A 314 18.27 1.64 2.25
N TYR A 315 17.58 2.72 1.88
CA TYR A 315 17.04 3.69 2.82
C TYR A 315 15.76 3.23 3.52
N MET A 316 14.97 2.38 2.87
CA MET A 316 13.79 1.79 3.51
C MET A 316 14.14 0.61 4.43
N LEU A 317 15.33 0.01 4.29
CA LEU A 317 15.74 -1.14 5.08
C LEU A 317 15.74 -0.87 6.59
N PRO A 318 16.31 0.24 7.13
CA PRO A 318 16.24 0.51 8.57
C PRO A 318 14.80 0.63 9.08
N VAL A 319 13.90 1.20 8.28
CA VAL A 319 12.47 1.32 8.61
C VAL A 319 11.82 -0.05 8.66
N ALA A 320 12.09 -0.90 7.66
CA ALA A 320 11.56 -2.26 7.59
C ALA A 320 12.07 -3.13 8.75
N LEU A 321 13.35 -3.07 9.07
CA LEU A 321 13.94 -3.82 10.19
C LEU A 321 13.41 -3.36 11.55
N TYR A 322 13.19 -2.06 11.74
CA TYR A 322 12.61 -1.55 12.97
C TYR A 322 11.18 -2.03 13.21
N ILE A 323 10.38 -2.13 12.12
CA ILE A 323 8.96 -2.44 12.20
C ILE A 323 8.70 -3.95 12.12
N PHE A 324 9.27 -4.63 11.12
CA PHE A 324 8.96 -6.03 10.80
C PHE A 324 9.99 -7.02 11.33
N GLN A 325 11.24 -6.58 11.49
CA GLN A 325 12.35 -7.38 12.01
C GLN A 325 12.73 -8.61 11.15
N ASN A 326 12.09 -8.85 10.04
CA ASN A 326 12.32 -9.99 9.16
C ASN A 326 13.42 -9.69 8.15
N PHE A 327 14.40 -10.56 8.04
CA PHE A 327 15.49 -10.45 7.07
C PHE A 327 16.01 -11.83 6.69
N SER A 328 16.50 -11.98 5.45
CA SER A 328 17.19 -13.19 4.98
C SER A 328 18.38 -12.83 4.09
N ILE A 329 19.24 -13.78 3.82
CA ILE A 329 20.36 -13.60 2.90
C ILE A 329 19.88 -13.22 1.48
N TYR A 330 18.66 -13.63 1.11
CA TYR A 330 18.04 -13.34 -0.18
C TYR A 330 17.27 -12.01 -0.20
N HIS A 331 17.20 -11.29 0.91
CA HIS A 331 16.46 -10.01 0.99
C HIS A 331 16.89 -8.98 -0.08
N PRO A 332 18.17 -8.86 -0.49
CA PRO A 332 18.60 -7.96 -1.57
C PRO A 332 18.04 -8.31 -2.95
N PHE A 333 17.59 -9.55 -3.17
CA PHE A 333 16.89 -9.93 -4.41
C PHE A 333 15.61 -9.13 -4.64
N SER A 334 15.06 -8.51 -3.59
CA SER A 334 13.89 -7.62 -3.70
C SER A 334 14.10 -6.48 -4.71
N ILE A 335 15.33 -6.02 -4.91
CA ILE A 335 15.66 -5.00 -5.91
C ILE A 335 15.37 -5.53 -7.31
N LEU A 336 15.89 -6.71 -7.63
CA LEU A 336 15.68 -7.36 -8.93
C LEU A 336 14.20 -7.74 -9.12
N LEU A 337 13.59 -8.32 -8.08
CA LEU A 337 12.19 -8.74 -8.13
C LEU A 337 11.24 -7.55 -8.33
N SER A 338 11.55 -6.38 -7.74
CA SER A 338 10.76 -5.16 -7.95
C SER A 338 10.86 -4.66 -9.41
N ILE A 339 12.02 -4.77 -10.03
CA ILE A 339 12.19 -4.42 -11.45
C ILE A 339 11.43 -5.41 -12.34
N LEU A 340 11.58 -6.71 -12.09
CA LEU A 340 10.92 -7.77 -12.85
C LEU A 340 9.40 -7.77 -12.67
N PHE A 341 8.90 -7.28 -11.56
CA PHE A 341 7.46 -7.17 -11.31
C PHE A 341 6.75 -6.25 -12.33
N THR A 342 7.43 -5.25 -12.84
CA THR A 342 6.84 -4.31 -13.83
C THR A 342 6.33 -5.02 -15.09
N PRO A 343 7.10 -5.88 -15.78
CA PRO A 343 6.59 -6.68 -16.89
C PRO A 343 5.79 -7.90 -16.43
N PHE A 344 6.11 -8.49 -15.26
CA PHE A 344 5.44 -9.69 -14.74
C PHE A 344 3.94 -9.44 -14.51
N TYR A 345 3.58 -8.34 -13.86
CA TYR A 345 2.20 -8.08 -13.46
C TYR A 345 1.22 -8.00 -14.65
N PRO A 346 1.46 -7.16 -15.69
CA PRO A 346 0.58 -7.15 -16.85
C PRO A 346 0.64 -8.45 -17.67
N LEU A 347 1.81 -9.10 -17.76
CA LEU A 347 1.95 -10.37 -18.45
C LEU A 347 1.19 -11.49 -17.75
N SER A 348 1.23 -11.53 -16.41
CA SER A 348 0.49 -12.54 -15.64
C SER A 348 -1.04 -12.38 -15.83
N ILE A 349 -1.56 -11.15 -15.90
CA ILE A 349 -2.97 -10.90 -16.22
C ILE A 349 -3.31 -11.44 -17.62
N LEU A 350 -2.48 -11.14 -18.62
CA LEU A 350 -2.67 -11.63 -19.98
C LEU A 350 -2.68 -13.17 -20.05
N LEU A 351 -1.75 -13.82 -19.35
CA LEU A 351 -1.65 -15.27 -19.32
C LEU A 351 -2.89 -15.91 -18.66
N HIS A 352 -3.45 -15.34 -17.60
CA HIS A 352 -4.71 -15.82 -17.03
C HIS A 352 -5.88 -15.70 -18.02
N ILE A 353 -5.97 -14.57 -18.73
CA ILE A 353 -7.03 -14.37 -19.76
C ILE A 353 -6.90 -15.38 -20.89
N THR A 354 -5.67 -15.75 -21.27
CA THR A 354 -5.40 -16.70 -22.38
C THR A 354 -5.39 -18.17 -21.96
N GLY A 355 -5.59 -18.48 -20.66
CA GLY A 355 -5.65 -19.84 -20.15
C GLY A 355 -4.30 -20.47 -19.77
N PHE A 356 -3.21 -19.67 -19.75
CA PHE A 356 -1.86 -20.07 -19.33
C PHE A 356 -1.50 -19.47 -17.96
N GLY A 357 -2.46 -19.40 -17.03
CA GLY A 357 -2.29 -18.74 -15.72
C GLY A 357 -1.18 -19.36 -14.87
N ASP A 358 -0.93 -20.66 -15.01
CA ASP A 358 0.04 -21.47 -14.29
C ASP A 358 1.51 -21.29 -14.74
N PHE A 359 1.75 -20.54 -15.82
CA PHE A 359 3.08 -20.39 -16.43
C PHE A 359 4.19 -20.01 -15.44
N PHE A 360 3.88 -19.16 -14.46
CA PHE A 360 4.86 -18.71 -13.45
C PHE A 360 4.81 -19.50 -12.14
N ASP A 361 4.02 -20.55 -12.02
CA ASP A 361 3.80 -21.27 -10.75
C ASP A 361 5.09 -21.84 -10.18
N THR A 362 5.90 -22.49 -11.02
CA THR A 362 7.20 -23.05 -10.63
C THR A 362 8.14 -21.96 -10.10
N PHE A 363 8.15 -20.78 -10.73
CA PHE A 363 8.97 -19.65 -10.30
C PHE A 363 8.49 -19.09 -8.95
N LEU A 364 7.18 -18.93 -8.76
CA LEU A 364 6.61 -18.45 -7.49
C LEU A 364 6.81 -19.45 -6.35
N ALA A 365 6.68 -20.77 -6.63
CA ALA A 365 6.99 -21.82 -5.67
C ALA A 365 8.45 -21.76 -5.22
N TRP A 366 9.38 -21.60 -6.17
CA TRP A 366 10.80 -21.45 -5.88
C TRP A 366 11.08 -20.21 -5.04
N LEU A 367 10.45 -19.06 -5.34
CA LEU A 367 10.57 -17.85 -4.52
C LEU A 367 10.08 -18.07 -3.09
N MET A 368 8.96 -18.78 -2.91
CA MET A 368 8.45 -19.10 -1.57
C MET A 368 9.46 -19.93 -0.77
N MET A 369 10.06 -20.93 -1.37
CA MET A 369 11.09 -21.77 -0.75
C MET A 369 12.31 -20.94 -0.30
N LEU A 370 12.79 -20.01 -1.14
CA LEU A 370 13.88 -19.10 -0.78
C LEU A 370 13.53 -18.22 0.43
N GLY A 371 12.25 -17.86 0.57
CA GLY A 371 11.77 -17.01 1.66
C GLY A 371 11.50 -17.74 2.97
N GLU A 372 11.50 -19.07 3.02
CA GLU A 372 11.22 -19.83 4.26
C GLU A 372 12.28 -19.58 5.35
N ASN A 373 13.53 -19.43 4.96
CA ASN A 373 14.65 -19.23 5.86
C ASN A 373 14.90 -17.74 6.08
N GLY A 374 14.43 -17.21 7.20
CA GLY A 374 14.68 -15.83 7.62
C GLY A 374 14.97 -15.75 9.10
N ALA A 375 15.73 -14.74 9.49
CA ALA A 375 16.03 -14.44 10.89
C ALA A 375 15.39 -13.12 11.31
N LYS A 376 15.23 -12.92 12.61
CA LYS A 376 14.77 -11.65 13.17
C LYS A 376 15.97 -10.77 13.48
N VAL A 377 16.05 -9.66 12.79
CA VAL A 377 17.07 -8.63 13.01
C VAL A 377 16.42 -7.41 13.67
N ASN A 378 16.75 -7.16 14.92
CA ASN A 378 16.20 -6.03 15.67
C ASN A 378 17.06 -4.78 15.49
N LEU A 379 16.45 -3.68 15.08
CA LEU A 379 17.08 -2.38 15.06
C LEU A 379 16.69 -1.58 16.32
N ASN A 380 17.68 -1.01 17.03
CA ASN A 380 17.41 -0.19 18.19
C ASN A 380 16.75 1.14 17.81
N LEU A 381 15.86 1.66 18.67
CA LEU A 381 15.20 2.95 18.50
C LEU A 381 16.19 4.10 18.25
N TYR A 382 17.34 4.12 18.91
CA TYR A 382 18.36 5.17 18.71
C TYR A 382 18.90 5.18 17.27
N LEU A 383 19.19 4.01 16.70
CA LEU A 383 19.63 3.89 15.30
C LEU A 383 18.53 4.33 14.33
N PHE A 384 17.28 3.98 14.65
CA PHE A 384 16.14 4.43 13.85
C PHE A 384 15.98 5.95 13.91
N MET A 385 16.13 6.59 15.07
CA MET A 385 16.05 8.05 15.18
C MET A 385 17.21 8.78 14.47
N ILE A 386 18.43 8.22 14.48
CA ILE A 386 19.56 8.70 13.70
C ILE A 386 19.24 8.64 12.20
N HIS A 387 18.68 7.50 11.75
CA HIS A 387 18.25 7.32 10.38
C HIS A 387 17.24 8.39 9.94
N VAL A 388 16.20 8.63 10.73
CA VAL A 388 15.17 9.64 10.45
C VAL A 388 15.78 11.05 10.38
N THR A 389 16.63 11.42 11.33
CA THR A 389 17.31 12.73 11.35
C THR A 389 18.22 12.94 10.14
N LEU A 390 19.01 11.95 9.76
CA LEU A 390 19.84 11.99 8.56
C LEU A 390 18.99 12.09 7.29
N SER A 391 17.86 11.38 7.24
CA SER A 391 16.95 11.43 6.09
C SER A 391 16.39 12.83 5.86
N PHE A 392 15.99 13.54 6.91
CA PHE A 392 15.55 14.94 6.78
C PHE A 392 16.71 15.88 6.46
N ALA A 393 17.88 15.73 7.09
CA ALA A 393 19.05 16.55 6.79
C ALA A 393 19.52 16.40 5.34
N ALA A 394 19.36 15.22 4.76
CA ALA A 394 19.71 14.91 3.38
C ALA A 394 18.90 15.71 2.34
N ILE A 395 17.76 16.30 2.69
CA ILE A 395 16.97 17.16 1.78
C ILE A 395 17.81 18.39 1.36
N TRP A 396 18.59 18.96 2.27
CA TRP A 396 19.33 20.21 2.05
C TRP A 396 20.83 20.02 1.83
N SER A 397 21.39 18.85 2.18
CA SER A 397 22.84 18.64 2.18
C SER A 397 23.25 17.34 1.48
N ARG A 398 24.13 17.45 0.47
CA ARG A 398 24.76 16.29 -0.17
C ARG A 398 25.62 15.48 0.81
N ALA A 399 26.30 16.16 1.74
CA ALA A 399 27.10 15.50 2.77
C ALA A 399 26.23 14.62 3.67
N ALA A 400 25.05 15.14 4.10
CA ALA A 400 24.09 14.37 4.87
C ALA A 400 23.52 13.19 4.07
N MET A 401 23.31 13.33 2.77
CA MET A 401 22.89 12.24 1.92
C MET A 401 23.94 11.12 1.85
N TRP A 402 25.22 11.45 1.70
CA TRP A 402 26.28 10.45 1.73
C TRP A 402 26.43 9.81 3.11
N ALA A 403 26.28 10.60 4.19
CA ALA A 403 26.26 10.07 5.55
C ALA A 403 25.08 9.08 5.76
N LEU A 404 23.88 9.40 5.23
CA LEU A 404 22.73 8.50 5.23
C LEU A 404 23.03 7.22 4.45
N THR A 405 23.66 7.33 3.27
CA THR A 405 24.03 6.15 2.46
C THR A 405 24.99 5.25 3.21
N LEU A 406 26.05 5.80 3.80
CA LEU A 406 27.03 5.04 4.59
C LEU A 406 26.38 4.40 5.82
N PHE A 407 25.53 5.14 6.52
CA PHE A 407 24.81 4.64 7.69
C PHE A 407 23.87 3.48 7.32
N CYS A 408 23.07 3.61 6.26
CA CYS A 408 22.19 2.53 5.81
C CYS A 408 22.97 1.33 5.27
N SER A 409 24.11 1.55 4.61
CA SER A 409 25.02 0.47 4.18
C SER A 409 25.60 -0.29 5.35
N SER A 410 25.96 0.38 6.44
CA SER A 410 26.46 -0.29 7.66
C SER A 410 25.36 -1.11 8.35
N ILE A 411 24.10 -0.63 8.36
CA ILE A 411 22.96 -1.40 8.85
C ILE A 411 22.71 -2.63 7.95
N PHE A 412 22.83 -2.49 6.65
CA PHE A 412 22.70 -3.60 5.71
C PHE A 412 23.77 -4.67 5.96
N ILE A 413 25.04 -4.29 6.09
CA ILE A 413 26.14 -5.22 6.43
C ILE A 413 25.89 -5.90 7.75
N TYR A 414 25.46 -5.14 8.77
CA TYR A 414 25.08 -5.71 10.07
C TYR A 414 23.96 -6.74 9.94
N ALA A 415 22.90 -6.44 9.20
CA ALA A 415 21.79 -7.36 8.97
C ALA A 415 22.23 -8.63 8.23
N MET A 416 23.10 -8.51 7.23
CA MET A 416 23.68 -9.65 6.50
C MET A 416 24.51 -10.52 7.44
N TYR A 417 25.34 -9.93 8.31
CA TYR A 417 26.16 -10.67 9.27
C TYR A 417 25.33 -11.45 10.32
N GLN A 418 24.14 -10.95 10.68
CA GLN A 418 23.25 -11.64 11.63
C GLN A 418 22.55 -12.88 11.03
N VAL A 419 22.51 -12.99 9.71
CA VAL A 419 21.78 -14.05 9.00
C VAL A 419 22.72 -15.03 8.27
N ALA A 420 23.97 -14.62 8.03
CA ALA A 420 25.03 -15.46 7.47
C ALA A 420 25.57 -16.43 8.52
#